data_358217cf0110bbdf9fa0a17b7e937ea5
#
_entry.id   358217cf0110bbdf9fa0a17b7e937ea5
#
_cell.length_a   1.000
_cell.length_b   1.000
_cell.length_c   1.000
_cell.angle_alpha   90.00
_cell.angle_beta   90.00
_cell.angle_gamma   90.00
#
_symmetry.space_group_name_H-M   'P 1'
#
loop_
_entity.id
_entity.type
_entity.pdbx_description
1 polymer ?
#
loop_
_entity_poly.entity_id
_entity_poly.type
_entity_poly.pdbx_seq_one_letter_code
_entity_poly.pdbx_strand_id
1 'polypeptide(L)' 'MYIYEGHMGSLYTSHDVLDYEDTYCEECGDSDWLIGHANTREEAWNLLKDDTDINGSGGWDYNYVQEFINSNWDE' A
#
# COMPACT_ATOMS: atom_id res chain seq x y z
N MET A 1 0.70 -11.35 1.19
CA MET A 1 1.47 -10.24 1.77
C MET A 1 0.54 -9.14 2.26
N TYR A 2 0.95 -8.44 3.29
CA TYR A 2 0.21 -7.26 3.77
C TYR A 2 0.69 -6.02 3.02
N ILE A 3 -0.24 -5.13 2.72
CA ILE A 3 0.04 -3.86 2.03
C ILE A 3 -0.06 -2.72 3.02
N TYR A 4 0.97 -1.89 3.09
CA TYR A 4 1.02 -0.73 3.97
C TYR A 4 1.19 0.55 3.16
N GLU A 5 0.55 1.61 3.65
CA GLU A 5 0.83 2.97 3.20
C GLU A 5 1.78 3.60 4.20
N GLY A 6 2.98 3.95 3.75
CA GLY A 6 3.96 4.60 4.59
C GLY A 6 3.56 6.03 4.93
N HIS A 7 3.95 6.49 6.11
CA HIS A 7 3.67 7.86 6.57
C HIS A 7 4.30 8.94 5.67
N MET A 8 5.24 8.54 4.82
CA MET A 8 5.88 9.42 3.84
C MET A 8 5.17 9.39 2.48
N GLY A 9 4.04 8.69 2.37
CA GLY A 9 3.24 8.65 1.16
C GLY A 9 3.67 7.63 0.12
N SER A 10 4.24 6.52 0.52
CA SER A 10 4.62 5.43 -0.39
C SER A 10 3.97 4.11 0.02
N LEU A 11 3.79 3.22 -0.96
CA LEU A 11 3.26 1.88 -0.71
C LEU A 11 4.41 0.89 -0.53
N TYR A 12 4.24 -0.08 0.36
CA TYR A 12 5.18 -1.19 0.50
C TYR A 12 4.46 -2.43 1.01
N THR A 13 5.15 -3.59 0.97
CA THR A 13 4.59 -4.85 1.41
C THR A 13 5.37 -5.41 2.59
N SER A 14 4.69 -6.25 3.38
CA SER A 14 5.32 -6.97 4.48
C SER A 14 4.73 -8.39 4.53
N HIS A 15 5.57 -9.36 4.91
CA HIS A 15 5.11 -10.74 5.13
C HIS A 15 4.36 -10.89 6.45
N ASP A 16 4.62 -10.00 7.40
CA ASP A 16 4.02 -10.03 8.73
C ASP A 16 3.26 -8.74 9.01
N VAL A 17 2.30 -8.83 9.94
CA VAL A 17 1.64 -7.62 10.45
C VAL A 17 2.64 -6.87 11.32
N LEU A 18 2.84 -5.60 11.01
CA LEU A 18 3.74 -4.74 11.76
C LEU A 18 2.99 -4.06 12.90
N ASP A 19 3.61 -4.03 14.09
CA ASP A 19 3.04 -3.33 15.24
C ASP A 19 3.16 -1.82 15.04
N TYR A 20 2.30 -1.08 15.73
CA TYR A 20 2.35 0.39 15.72
C TYR A 20 3.76 0.92 16.04
N GLU A 21 4.42 0.33 17.04
CA GLU A 21 5.75 0.75 17.45
C GLU A 21 6.83 0.52 16.39
N ASP A 22 6.65 -0.51 15.55
CA ASP A 22 7.59 -0.85 14.48
C ASP A 22 7.60 0.19 13.36
N THR A 23 6.49 0.88 13.16
CA THR A 23 6.32 1.83 12.06
C THR A 23 6.23 3.28 12.53
N TYR A 24 6.16 3.51 13.84
CA TYR A 24 6.00 4.86 14.38
C TYR A 24 7.23 5.72 14.12
N CYS A 25 6.98 6.92 13.61
CA CYS A 25 8.02 7.90 13.34
C CYS A 25 7.92 9.03 14.38
N GLU A 26 8.94 9.16 15.21
CA GLU A 26 8.98 10.21 16.25
C GLU A 26 9.02 11.62 15.66
N GLU A 27 9.67 11.78 14.51
CA GLU A 27 9.78 13.06 13.83
C GLU A 27 8.46 13.51 13.20
N CYS A 28 7.70 12.55 12.66
CA CYS A 28 6.44 12.82 11.98
C CYS A 28 5.23 12.75 12.93
N GLY A 29 5.36 12.02 14.03
CA GLY A 29 4.26 11.78 14.94
C GLY A 29 3.21 10.81 14.40
N ASP A 30 3.55 10.07 13.36
CA ASP A 30 2.65 9.14 12.65
C ASP A 30 3.24 7.75 12.55
N SER A 31 2.36 6.78 12.28
CA SER A 31 2.75 5.42 11.95
C SER A 31 2.24 5.07 10.57
N ASP A 32 2.73 3.95 10.00
CA ASP A 32 2.27 3.48 8.72
C ASP A 32 0.87 2.86 8.86
N TRP A 33 0.11 2.89 7.78
CA TRP A 33 -1.28 2.44 7.75
C TRP A 33 -1.41 1.09 7.05
N LEU A 34 -2.03 0.11 7.71
CA LEU A 34 -2.33 -1.19 7.09
C LEU A 34 -3.55 -1.05 6.18
N ILE A 35 -3.35 -1.30 4.88
CA ILE A 35 -4.44 -1.26 3.89
C ILE A 35 -5.18 -2.60 3.88
N GLY A 36 -4.44 -3.72 3.83
CA GLY A 36 -5.04 -5.03 3.81
C GLY A 36 -4.04 -6.12 3.45
N HIS A 37 -4.55 -7.33 3.23
CA HIS A 37 -3.76 -8.50 2.87
C HIS A 37 -4.15 -8.99 1.48
N ALA A 38 -3.16 -9.30 0.65
CA ALA A 38 -3.37 -9.81 -0.70
C ALA A 38 -2.41 -10.95 -1.01
N ASN A 39 -2.91 -12.00 -1.66
CA ASN A 39 -2.11 -13.14 -2.12
C ASN A 39 -1.88 -13.10 -3.63
N THR A 40 -2.68 -12.35 -4.36
CA THR A 40 -2.62 -12.25 -5.81
C THR A 40 -2.65 -10.79 -6.26
N ARG A 41 -2.31 -10.55 -7.55
CA ARG A 41 -2.40 -9.22 -8.15
C ARG A 41 -3.84 -8.69 -8.11
N GLU A 42 -4.80 -9.56 -8.38
CA GLU A 42 -6.21 -9.18 -8.37
C GLU A 42 -6.65 -8.73 -6.98
N GLU A 43 -6.27 -9.46 -5.95
CA GLU A 43 -6.58 -9.08 -4.57
C GLU A 43 -5.94 -7.74 -4.20
N ALA A 44 -4.67 -7.56 -4.58
CA ALA A 44 -3.96 -6.30 -4.33
C ALA A 44 -4.66 -5.12 -5.03
N TRP A 45 -5.06 -5.31 -6.29
CA TRP A 45 -5.79 -4.28 -7.03
C TRP A 45 -7.13 -3.96 -6.38
N ASN A 46 -7.87 -4.99 -5.91
CA ASN A 46 -9.15 -4.78 -5.24
C ASN A 46 -9.01 -3.95 -3.95
N LEU A 47 -7.88 -4.05 -3.27
CA LEU A 47 -7.61 -3.25 -2.08
C LEU A 47 -7.24 -1.80 -2.41
N LEU A 48 -6.57 -1.58 -3.53
CA LEU A 48 -6.00 -0.28 -3.89
C LEU A 48 -6.85 0.53 -4.87
N LYS A 49 -7.72 -0.11 -5.62
CA LYS A 49 -8.47 0.55 -6.71
C LYS A 49 -9.31 1.73 -6.26
N ASP A 50 -9.91 1.65 -5.08
CA ASP A 50 -10.77 2.71 -4.57
C ASP A 50 -9.98 3.98 -4.20
N ASP A 51 -8.69 3.81 -3.88
CA ASP A 51 -7.79 4.90 -3.53
C ASP A 51 -6.88 5.30 -4.70
N THR A 52 -7.09 4.68 -5.87
CA THR A 52 -6.31 4.97 -7.08
C THR A 52 -7.06 5.97 -7.96
N ASP A 53 -6.32 6.93 -8.51
CA ASP A 53 -6.87 7.92 -9.43
C ASP A 53 -7.12 7.28 -10.81
N ILE A 54 -8.34 6.86 -11.06
CA ILE A 54 -8.73 6.24 -12.34
C ILE A 54 -9.44 7.27 -13.22
N ASN A 55 -10.26 8.12 -12.63
CA ASN A 55 -11.15 9.05 -13.36
C ASN A 55 -10.87 10.52 -13.06
N GLY A 56 -9.67 10.83 -12.56
CA GLY A 56 -9.34 12.20 -12.17
C GLY A 56 -9.93 12.63 -10.83
N SER A 57 -10.35 11.66 -10.02
CA SER A 57 -10.96 11.94 -8.71
C SER A 57 -9.95 12.11 -7.58
N GLY A 58 -8.66 11.98 -7.89
CA GLY A 58 -7.58 12.02 -6.90
C GLY A 58 -7.27 10.66 -6.31
N GLY A 59 -6.12 10.55 -5.66
CA GLY A 59 -5.64 9.30 -5.07
C GLY A 59 -4.27 8.92 -5.62
N TRP A 60 -3.91 7.64 -5.48
CA TRP A 60 -2.63 7.13 -5.99
C TRP A 60 -2.58 7.19 -7.50
N ASP A 61 -1.41 7.50 -8.05
CA ASP A 61 -1.19 7.44 -9.49
C ASP A 61 -1.39 6.00 -9.99
N TYR A 62 -2.21 5.83 -11.03
CA TYR A 62 -2.52 4.52 -11.59
C TYR A 62 -1.26 3.75 -12.00
N ASN A 63 -0.33 4.40 -12.69
CA ASN A 63 0.92 3.75 -13.11
C ASN A 63 1.77 3.32 -11.94
N TYR A 64 1.85 4.15 -10.90
CA TYR A 64 2.57 3.82 -9.68
C TYR A 64 1.99 2.56 -9.02
N VAL A 65 0.67 2.49 -8.90
CA VAL A 65 -0.02 1.34 -8.29
C VAL A 65 0.23 0.07 -9.12
N GLN A 66 0.14 0.16 -10.45
CA GLN A 66 0.38 -0.99 -11.32
C GLN A 66 1.83 -1.49 -11.21
N GLU A 67 2.81 -0.60 -11.17
CA GLU A 67 4.21 -0.96 -10.97
C GLU A 67 4.43 -1.61 -9.61
N PHE A 68 3.82 -1.08 -8.57
CA PHE A 68 3.91 -1.64 -7.22
C PHE A 68 3.36 -3.08 -7.21
N ILE A 69 2.18 -3.29 -7.78
CA ILE A 69 1.55 -4.62 -7.84
C ILE A 69 2.41 -5.60 -8.65
N ASN A 70 2.88 -5.18 -9.83
CA ASN A 70 3.70 -6.03 -10.70
C ASN A 70 5.05 -6.40 -10.07
N SER A 71 5.58 -5.54 -9.22
CA SER A 71 6.87 -5.77 -8.56
C SER A 71 6.77 -6.73 -7.36
N ASN A 72 5.59 -6.88 -6.77
CA ASN A 72 5.41 -7.64 -5.53
C ASN A 72 4.63 -8.94 -5.69
N TRP A 73 3.93 -9.12 -6.78
CA TRP A 73 3.17 -10.35 -7.08
C TRP A 73 3.51 -10.85 -8.48
N ASP A 74 4.05 -12.06 -8.55
CA ASP A 74 4.55 -12.69 -9.78
C ASP A 74 3.54 -13.65 -10.39
N GLU A 75 2.38 -13.20 -10.71
CA GLU A 75 1.39 -14.06 -11.37
C GLU A 75 1.37 -13.91 -12.87
#